data_4c1dd5f16eb6c2f0b13c1902afe78696
#
_entry.id   4c1dd5f16eb6c2f0b13c1902afe78696
#
_cell.length_a   1.000
_cell.length_b   1.000
_cell.length_c   1.000
_cell.angle_alpha   90.00
_cell.angle_beta   90.00
_cell.angle_gamma   90.00
#
_symmetry.space_group_name_H-M   'P 1'
#
loop_
_entity.id
_entity.type
_entity.pdbx_description
1 polymer ?
#
loop_
_entity_poly.entity_id
_entity_poly.type
_entity_poly.pdbx_seq_one_letter_code
_entity_poly.pdbx_strand_id
1 'polypeptide(L)'
;MVSARQSMKYNHKAGIRAGLCATGTALILLALPAAAQSPSPAQARQWCFGTDKVGDDRRLAGCSALLQANPSNALALANRGEIFRRKGETERALADLNRAIDLDPKDAIAWYNRGITHDDLGDRDHAIADYTSAIRLKPNDPLYYNNRGNSYIDKNDYAQALADYGQAIKLDPKFALAYFNRGTAYREHGEADRALADLDMSIRLDPNYGPAYGNRAHIFRDKGDRTRAFADFGKSLQLTPNNDRDAYARANMYFDDHDYARALEDYDRAIKANASYSGVFNARCMTRAIVGRLQEALADCEQSLRMRPNDPNTLDSRALAHLKLGNLDAAIADYDAALSAKPELDSALYGRGLAKRKTGDADGAERDIAAAKALNAGIADVFARYGLE
;
A
#
# COMPACT_ATOMS: atom_id res chain seq x y z
N MET A 1 17.99 -2.45 7.69
CA MET A 1 16.59 -2.87 7.54
C MET A 1 15.71 -1.74 8.05
N VAL A 2 15.24 -0.88 7.16
CA VAL A 2 14.28 0.19 7.52
C VAL A 2 13.00 -0.14 6.77
N SER A 3 12.03 -0.69 7.52
CA SER A 3 10.69 -1.01 7.03
C SER A 3 9.93 0.30 6.80
N ALA A 4 9.69 0.66 5.53
CA ALA A 4 8.77 1.74 5.20
C ALA A 4 7.33 1.24 5.43
N ARG A 5 6.81 1.48 6.63
CA ARG A 5 5.40 1.31 6.96
C ARG A 5 4.63 2.51 6.41
N GLN A 6 4.00 2.35 5.26
CA GLN A 6 2.94 3.26 4.84
C GLN A 6 1.61 2.69 5.31
N SER A 7 0.98 3.39 6.27
CA SER A 7 -0.40 3.14 6.65
C SER A 7 -1.30 3.27 5.42
N MET A 8 -2.16 2.29 5.16
CA MET A 8 -3.15 2.36 4.10
C MET A 8 -4.16 3.47 4.42
N LYS A 9 -3.94 4.65 3.84
CA LYS A 9 -4.99 5.67 3.74
C LYS A 9 -5.92 5.28 2.60
N TYR A 10 -7.14 4.93 2.92
CA TYR A 10 -8.21 4.81 1.92
C TYR A 10 -8.49 6.19 1.33
N ASN A 11 -7.94 6.47 0.16
CA ASN A 11 -8.25 7.67 -0.62
C ASN A 11 -9.26 7.31 -1.70
N HIS A 12 -10.53 7.60 -1.46
CA HIS A 12 -11.53 7.72 -2.52
C HIS A 12 -11.30 9.04 -3.26
N LYS A 13 -10.45 9.04 -4.30
CA LYS A 13 -10.46 10.07 -5.33
C LYS A 13 -11.11 9.52 -6.59
N ALA A 14 -12.38 9.84 -6.78
CA ALA A 14 -13.03 9.74 -8.07
C ALA A 14 -12.46 10.83 -9.00
N GLY A 15 -11.81 10.39 -10.10
CA GLY A 15 -11.25 11.29 -11.11
C GLY A 15 -12.35 11.90 -11.96
N ILE A 16 -12.38 13.22 -12.05
CA ILE A 16 -13.16 13.97 -13.04
C ILE A 16 -12.29 14.13 -14.28
N ARG A 17 -12.71 13.52 -15.39
CA ARG A 17 -12.14 13.76 -16.72
C ARG A 17 -12.76 15.05 -17.30
N ALA A 18 -11.91 16.04 -17.60
CA ALA A 18 -12.27 17.19 -18.42
C ALA A 18 -12.24 16.78 -19.90
N GLY A 19 -13.36 16.84 -20.56
CA GLY A 19 -13.48 16.78 -22.01
C GLY A 19 -13.70 18.19 -22.57
N LEU A 20 -12.73 18.69 -23.34
CA LEU A 20 -12.93 19.87 -24.20
C LEU A 20 -13.60 19.46 -25.50
N CYS A 21 -14.66 20.13 -25.88
CA CYS A 21 -15.00 20.30 -27.30
C CYS A 21 -15.80 21.58 -27.58
N ALA A 22 -15.54 22.13 -28.71
CA ALA A 22 -15.60 23.43 -29.33
C ALA A 22 -16.97 24.08 -29.55
N THR A 23 -16.91 25.42 -29.51
CA THR A 23 -17.54 26.44 -30.38
C THR A 23 -19.01 26.33 -30.81
N GLY A 24 -19.81 27.21 -30.25
CA GLY A 24 -21.11 27.61 -30.76
C GLY A 24 -21.55 28.88 -30.04
N THR A 25 -21.46 30.04 -30.71
CA THR A 25 -21.93 31.35 -30.27
C THR A 25 -23.44 31.32 -30.19
N ALA A 26 -23.99 31.09 -29.00
CA ALA A 26 -25.36 31.39 -28.67
C ALA A 26 -25.36 32.46 -27.56
N LEU A 27 -26.06 33.59 -27.78
CA LEU A 27 -26.31 34.57 -26.76
C LEU A 27 -27.07 33.88 -25.59
N ILE A 28 -26.29 33.49 -24.58
CA ILE A 28 -26.86 33.01 -23.31
C ILE A 28 -27.12 34.27 -22.48
N LEU A 29 -28.40 34.61 -22.30
CA LEU A 29 -28.83 35.41 -21.15
C LEU A 29 -28.22 34.74 -19.91
N LEU A 30 -27.20 35.37 -19.32
CA LEU A 30 -26.66 35.00 -18.03
C LEU A 30 -27.77 35.18 -17.00
N ALA A 31 -28.57 34.14 -16.77
CA ALA A 31 -29.26 33.98 -15.52
C ALA A 31 -28.14 33.93 -14.47
N LEU A 32 -27.98 34.99 -13.69
CA LEU A 32 -27.17 34.99 -12.48
C LEU A 32 -27.51 33.71 -11.71
N PRO A 33 -26.52 32.91 -11.28
CA PRO A 33 -26.79 31.74 -10.45
C PRO A 33 -27.62 32.26 -9.28
N ALA A 34 -28.81 31.69 -9.08
CA ALA A 34 -29.65 32.00 -7.92
C ALA A 34 -28.72 31.90 -6.71
N ALA A 35 -28.47 33.01 -6.02
CA ALA A 35 -27.68 33.06 -4.81
C ALA A 35 -28.19 31.90 -3.95
N ALA A 36 -27.28 30.95 -3.63
CA ALA A 36 -27.67 29.77 -2.88
C ALA A 36 -28.35 30.23 -1.60
N GLN A 37 -29.67 30.12 -1.57
CA GLN A 37 -30.45 30.59 -0.43
C GLN A 37 -29.95 29.87 0.80
N SER A 38 -29.56 30.61 1.83
CA SER A 38 -29.16 30.03 3.10
C SER A 38 -30.23 29.03 3.56
N PRO A 39 -29.83 27.83 3.98
CA PRO A 39 -30.82 26.82 4.36
C PRO A 39 -31.69 27.32 5.49
N SER A 40 -33.01 27.01 5.46
CA SER A 40 -33.87 27.28 6.61
C SER A 40 -33.32 26.57 7.87
N PRO A 41 -33.67 26.99 9.09
CA PRO A 41 -33.20 26.35 10.32
C PRO A 41 -33.47 24.83 10.36
N ALA A 42 -34.60 24.40 9.83
CA ALA A 42 -34.94 22.97 9.72
C ALA A 42 -34.06 22.25 8.71
N GLN A 43 -33.85 22.85 7.55
CA GLN A 43 -32.92 22.31 6.53
C GLN A 43 -31.46 22.29 7.02
N ALA A 44 -31.03 23.34 7.72
CA ALA A 44 -29.68 23.38 8.31
C ALA A 44 -29.48 22.24 9.31
N ARG A 45 -30.45 21.96 10.17
CA ARG A 45 -30.40 20.79 11.07
C ARG A 45 -30.37 19.47 10.30
N GLN A 46 -31.27 19.31 9.33
CA GLN A 46 -31.33 18.10 8.51
C GLN A 46 -30.03 17.85 7.76
N TRP A 47 -29.38 18.89 7.25
CA TRP A 47 -28.12 18.76 6.52
C TRP A 47 -26.95 18.51 7.48
N CYS A 48 -26.82 19.25 8.56
CA CYS A 48 -25.70 19.11 9.50
C CYS A 48 -25.69 17.75 10.18
N PHE A 49 -26.85 17.25 10.61
CA PHE A 49 -26.98 16.00 11.36
C PHE A 49 -27.49 14.83 10.50
N GLY A 50 -27.64 15.05 9.19
CA GLY A 50 -28.03 14.02 8.25
C GLY A 50 -26.92 12.97 8.03
N THR A 51 -27.36 11.83 7.49
CA THR A 51 -26.44 10.75 7.11
C THR A 51 -25.63 11.13 5.86
N ASP A 52 -24.63 10.30 5.50
CA ASP A 52 -23.77 10.48 4.31
C ASP A 52 -24.53 10.64 2.98
N LYS A 53 -25.81 10.29 2.93
CA LYS A 53 -26.70 10.54 1.78
C LYS A 53 -26.87 12.02 1.45
N VAL A 54 -26.61 12.93 2.41
CA VAL A 54 -26.73 14.39 2.21
C VAL A 54 -25.56 14.98 1.41
N GLY A 55 -24.39 14.35 1.44
CA GLY A 55 -23.16 14.85 0.84
C GLY A 55 -22.46 15.93 1.68
N ASP A 56 -21.13 15.93 1.66
CA ASP A 56 -20.31 16.76 2.58
C ASP A 56 -20.52 18.27 2.39
N ASP A 57 -20.69 18.75 1.17
CA ASP A 57 -20.87 20.19 0.93
C ASP A 57 -22.20 20.73 1.53
N ARG A 58 -23.28 19.95 1.44
CA ARG A 58 -24.55 20.30 2.05
C ARG A 58 -24.46 20.19 3.59
N ARG A 59 -23.84 19.14 4.10
CA ARG A 59 -23.59 18.98 5.55
C ARG A 59 -22.78 20.17 6.08
N LEU A 60 -21.74 20.58 5.38
CA LEU A 60 -20.92 21.74 5.73
C LEU A 60 -21.72 23.04 5.75
N ALA A 61 -22.55 23.27 4.72
CA ALA A 61 -23.44 24.43 4.66
C ALA A 61 -24.44 24.44 5.83
N GLY A 62 -25.05 23.27 6.12
CA GLY A 62 -25.97 23.12 7.24
C GLY A 62 -25.34 23.40 8.59
N CYS A 63 -24.20 22.80 8.89
CA CYS A 63 -23.46 23.03 10.15
C CYS A 63 -23.04 24.51 10.27
N SER A 64 -22.55 25.10 9.18
CA SER A 64 -22.13 26.51 9.16
C SER A 64 -23.29 27.45 9.42
N ALA A 65 -24.49 27.21 8.87
CA ALA A 65 -25.69 28.00 9.14
C ALA A 65 -26.13 27.86 10.62
N LEU A 66 -26.05 26.65 11.21
CA LEU A 66 -26.35 26.48 12.63
C LEU A 66 -25.37 27.22 13.52
N LEU A 67 -24.07 27.25 13.14
CA LEU A 67 -23.04 27.95 13.90
C LEU A 67 -23.08 29.48 13.73
N GLN A 68 -23.59 29.98 12.61
CA GLN A 68 -23.93 31.41 12.47
C GLN A 68 -25.04 31.82 13.43
N ALA A 69 -26.05 30.98 13.61
CA ALA A 69 -27.17 31.24 14.52
C ALA A 69 -26.75 31.00 16.00
N ASN A 70 -25.94 30.00 16.26
CA ASN A 70 -25.41 29.68 17.60
C ASN A 70 -23.95 29.18 17.51
N PRO A 71 -22.95 30.09 17.72
CA PRO A 71 -21.56 29.74 17.68
C PRO A 71 -21.08 28.75 18.76
N SER A 72 -21.89 28.51 19.78
CA SER A 72 -21.62 27.56 20.86
C SER A 72 -22.36 26.24 20.72
N ASN A 73 -22.80 25.90 19.52
CA ASN A 73 -23.41 24.60 19.25
C ASN A 73 -22.33 23.53 19.10
N ALA A 74 -21.99 22.87 20.20
CA ALA A 74 -20.92 21.87 20.27
C ALA A 74 -21.12 20.74 19.24
N LEU A 75 -22.35 20.23 19.10
CA LEU A 75 -22.66 19.16 18.15
C LEU A 75 -22.46 19.59 16.68
N ALA A 76 -22.84 20.84 16.34
CA ALA A 76 -22.61 21.37 15.00
C ALA A 76 -21.10 21.56 14.72
N LEU A 77 -20.30 21.99 15.73
CA LEU A 77 -18.86 22.07 15.63
C LEU A 77 -18.25 20.69 15.42
N ALA A 78 -18.60 19.69 16.22
CA ALA A 78 -18.07 18.33 16.09
C ALA A 78 -18.36 17.73 14.68
N ASN A 79 -19.60 17.91 14.17
CA ASN A 79 -19.94 17.45 12.83
C ASN A 79 -19.21 18.23 11.73
N ARG A 80 -19.04 19.56 11.88
CA ARG A 80 -18.28 20.35 10.91
C ARG A 80 -16.80 19.99 10.91
N GLY A 81 -16.23 19.74 12.07
CA GLY A 81 -14.87 19.28 12.23
C GLY A 81 -14.64 17.94 11.52
N GLU A 82 -15.55 16.98 11.67
CA GLU A 82 -15.50 15.70 10.96
C GLU A 82 -15.54 15.89 9.43
N ILE A 83 -16.39 16.81 8.94
CA ILE A 83 -16.46 17.11 7.50
C ILE A 83 -15.15 17.76 7.02
N PHE A 84 -14.60 18.73 7.76
CA PHE A 84 -13.30 19.32 7.42
C PHE A 84 -12.19 18.29 7.35
N ARG A 85 -12.12 17.35 8.31
CA ARG A 85 -11.16 16.24 8.28
C ARG A 85 -11.31 15.42 7.00
N ARG A 86 -12.53 15.02 6.62
CA ARG A 86 -12.81 14.26 5.38
C ARG A 86 -12.38 15.00 4.12
N LYS A 87 -12.48 16.34 4.14
CA LYS A 87 -12.02 17.23 3.04
C LYS A 87 -10.50 17.47 3.06
N GLY A 88 -9.78 16.98 4.07
CA GLY A 88 -8.34 17.22 4.25
C GLY A 88 -7.99 18.60 4.81
N GLU A 89 -8.99 19.34 5.33
CA GLU A 89 -8.83 20.66 5.94
C GLU A 89 -8.54 20.52 7.44
N THR A 90 -7.41 19.92 7.76
CA THR A 90 -7.10 19.36 9.09
C THR A 90 -7.01 20.41 10.20
N GLU A 91 -6.43 21.59 9.93
CA GLU A 91 -6.36 22.67 10.92
C GLU A 91 -7.76 23.18 11.29
N ARG A 92 -8.65 23.30 10.31
CA ARG A 92 -10.04 23.71 10.57
C ARG A 92 -10.80 22.62 11.33
N ALA A 93 -10.54 21.36 11.03
CA ALA A 93 -11.10 20.24 11.77
C ALA A 93 -10.71 20.30 13.25
N LEU A 94 -9.40 20.46 13.54
CA LEU A 94 -8.92 20.55 14.91
C LEU A 94 -9.49 21.78 15.64
N ALA A 95 -9.59 22.93 14.98
CA ALA A 95 -10.16 24.14 15.60
C ALA A 95 -11.61 23.91 16.04
N ASP A 96 -12.45 23.32 15.16
CA ASP A 96 -13.85 23.03 15.46
C ASP A 96 -13.98 21.95 16.54
N LEU A 97 -13.21 20.87 16.46
CA LEU A 97 -13.23 19.77 17.43
C LEU A 97 -12.74 20.20 18.82
N ASN A 98 -11.69 21.00 18.91
CA ASN A 98 -11.25 21.59 20.18
C ASN A 98 -12.36 22.41 20.82
N ARG A 99 -12.97 23.28 20.04
CA ARG A 99 -14.08 24.09 20.55
C ARG A 99 -15.30 23.25 20.94
N ALA A 100 -15.60 22.19 20.19
CA ALA A 100 -16.68 21.26 20.55
C ALA A 100 -16.43 20.60 21.91
N ILE A 101 -15.21 20.13 22.15
CA ILE A 101 -14.78 19.50 23.41
C ILE A 101 -14.79 20.50 24.57
N ASP A 102 -14.33 21.73 24.33
CA ASP A 102 -14.37 22.79 25.36
C ASP A 102 -15.81 23.10 25.81
N LEU A 103 -16.78 23.05 24.88
CA LEU A 103 -18.19 23.32 25.14
C LEU A 103 -18.93 22.11 25.73
N ASP A 104 -18.60 20.91 25.26
CA ASP A 104 -19.15 19.65 25.77
C ASP A 104 -18.06 18.58 25.91
N PRO A 105 -17.32 18.56 27.04
CA PRO A 105 -16.28 17.56 27.28
C PRO A 105 -16.81 16.14 27.49
N LYS A 106 -18.13 15.94 27.51
CA LYS A 106 -18.77 14.61 27.61
C LYS A 106 -19.18 14.04 26.27
N ASP A 107 -19.01 14.74 25.17
CA ASP A 107 -19.25 14.21 23.84
C ASP A 107 -18.09 13.27 23.41
N ALA A 108 -18.31 11.97 23.58
CA ALA A 108 -17.33 10.94 23.17
C ALA A 108 -17.02 10.98 21.66
N ILE A 109 -17.96 11.43 20.83
CA ILE A 109 -17.80 11.51 19.37
C ILE A 109 -16.84 12.64 19.01
N ALA A 110 -16.89 13.78 19.70
CA ALA A 110 -15.96 14.88 19.48
C ALA A 110 -14.51 14.45 19.79
N TRP A 111 -14.27 13.76 20.91
CA TRP A 111 -12.97 13.18 21.26
C TRP A 111 -12.53 12.17 20.21
N TYR A 112 -13.38 11.24 19.82
CA TYR A 112 -13.05 10.23 18.81
C TYR A 112 -12.68 10.87 17.46
N ASN A 113 -13.43 11.84 16.98
CA ASN A 113 -13.16 12.52 15.71
C ASN A 113 -11.86 13.32 15.78
N ARG A 114 -11.52 13.94 16.93
CA ARG A 114 -10.23 14.60 17.11
C ARG A 114 -9.08 13.60 17.13
N GLY A 115 -9.27 12.45 17.76
CA GLY A 115 -8.31 11.34 17.74
C GLY A 115 -8.01 10.88 16.32
N ILE A 116 -9.03 10.68 15.48
CA ILE A 116 -8.81 10.34 14.05
C ILE A 116 -8.07 11.48 13.34
N THR A 117 -8.38 12.73 13.65
CA THR A 117 -7.71 13.88 13.04
C THR A 117 -6.23 13.94 13.41
N HIS A 118 -5.88 13.63 14.67
CA HIS A 118 -4.49 13.48 15.11
C HIS A 118 -3.79 12.29 14.42
N ASP A 119 -4.48 11.17 14.24
CA ASP A 119 -3.95 10.03 13.48
C ASP A 119 -3.66 10.39 12.00
N ASP A 120 -4.53 11.15 11.35
CA ASP A 120 -4.32 11.63 9.98
C ASP A 120 -3.07 12.53 9.87
N LEU A 121 -2.71 13.24 10.94
CA LEU A 121 -1.48 14.04 11.06
C LEU A 121 -0.23 13.22 11.45
N GLY A 122 -0.40 11.96 11.85
CA GLY A 122 0.69 11.15 12.39
C GLY A 122 0.98 11.37 13.87
N ASP A 123 0.17 12.18 14.56
CA ASP A 123 0.30 12.48 15.98
C ASP A 123 -0.37 11.40 16.83
N ARG A 124 0.33 10.28 16.99
CA ARG A 124 -0.19 9.09 17.65
C ARG A 124 -0.44 9.27 19.15
N ASP A 125 0.34 10.13 19.81
CA ASP A 125 0.20 10.36 21.25
C ASP A 125 -1.11 11.07 21.57
N HIS A 126 -1.43 12.15 20.85
CA HIS A 126 -2.70 12.83 21.01
C HIS A 126 -3.88 11.97 20.55
N ALA A 127 -3.72 11.19 19.48
CA ALA A 127 -4.77 10.26 19.03
C ALA A 127 -5.13 9.25 20.12
N ILE A 128 -4.13 8.59 20.74
CA ILE A 128 -4.34 7.62 21.83
C ILE A 128 -5.01 8.27 23.03
N ALA A 129 -4.60 9.48 23.41
CA ALA A 129 -5.20 10.21 24.53
C ALA A 129 -6.67 10.54 24.26
N ASP A 130 -7.00 10.95 23.05
CA ASP A 130 -8.36 11.27 22.63
C ASP A 130 -9.26 10.03 22.56
N TYR A 131 -8.78 8.93 21.95
CA TYR A 131 -9.50 7.65 21.96
C TYR A 131 -9.71 7.12 23.38
N THR A 132 -8.73 7.31 24.27
CA THR A 132 -8.86 6.93 25.69
C THR A 132 -9.95 7.75 26.39
N SER A 133 -10.06 9.04 26.07
CA SER A 133 -11.14 9.90 26.57
C SER A 133 -12.51 9.47 26.02
N ALA A 134 -12.59 9.13 24.72
CA ALA A 134 -13.81 8.62 24.11
C ALA A 134 -14.24 7.28 24.73
N ILE A 135 -13.30 6.36 24.96
CA ILE A 135 -13.55 5.06 25.62
C ILE A 135 -14.07 5.27 27.06
N ARG A 136 -13.47 6.17 27.81
CA ARG A 136 -13.91 6.48 29.19
C ARG A 136 -15.36 6.95 29.22
N LEU A 137 -15.76 7.75 28.23
CA LEU A 137 -17.12 8.29 28.12
C LEU A 137 -18.12 7.27 27.58
N LYS A 138 -17.69 6.44 26.62
CA LYS A 138 -18.54 5.42 25.97
C LYS A 138 -17.74 4.12 25.79
N PRO A 139 -17.62 3.27 26.83
CA PRO A 139 -16.75 2.10 26.87
C PRO A 139 -17.23 0.93 25.99
N ASN A 140 -18.42 0.99 25.44
CA ASN A 140 -19.00 -0.12 24.68
C ASN A 140 -18.97 0.10 23.15
N ASP A 141 -18.17 1.03 22.66
CA ASP A 141 -18.03 1.27 21.24
C ASP A 141 -16.78 0.58 20.69
N PRO A 142 -16.90 -0.48 19.86
CA PRO A 142 -15.75 -1.24 19.38
C PRO A 142 -14.82 -0.42 18.46
N LEU A 143 -15.33 0.63 17.81
CA LEU A 143 -14.54 1.48 16.91
C LEU A 143 -13.42 2.21 17.65
N TYR A 144 -13.68 2.67 18.87
CA TYR A 144 -12.70 3.42 19.65
C TYR A 144 -11.48 2.57 20.00
N TYR A 145 -11.73 1.33 20.42
CA TYR A 145 -10.66 0.37 20.71
C TYR A 145 -9.91 -0.02 19.45
N ASN A 146 -10.62 -0.32 18.36
CA ASN A 146 -9.95 -0.69 17.10
C ASN A 146 -9.02 0.42 16.61
N ASN A 147 -9.45 1.68 16.65
CA ASN A 147 -8.63 2.78 16.18
C ASN A 147 -7.47 3.08 17.13
N ARG A 148 -7.68 3.00 18.44
CA ARG A 148 -6.58 3.12 19.40
C ARG A 148 -5.55 2.00 19.23
N GLY A 149 -6.00 0.78 18.97
CA GLY A 149 -5.15 -0.35 18.60
C GLY A 149 -4.28 -0.07 17.37
N ASN A 150 -4.84 0.55 16.33
CA ASN A 150 -4.06 0.98 15.15
C ASN A 150 -2.97 1.99 15.51
N SER A 151 -3.29 2.99 16.34
CA SER A 151 -2.32 3.98 16.81
C SER A 151 -1.21 3.33 17.65
N TYR A 152 -1.53 2.31 18.46
CA TYR A 152 -0.53 1.53 19.20
C TYR A 152 0.38 0.71 18.26
N ILE A 153 -0.15 0.13 17.18
CA ILE A 153 0.66 -0.55 16.15
C ILE A 153 1.66 0.43 15.54
N ASP A 154 1.23 1.63 15.17
CA ASP A 154 2.10 2.65 14.60
C ASP A 154 3.21 3.10 15.58
N LYS A 155 2.96 3.01 16.89
CA LYS A 155 3.95 3.23 17.95
C LYS A 155 4.79 1.99 18.28
N ASN A 156 4.57 0.88 17.63
CA ASN A 156 5.16 -0.43 17.95
C ASN A 156 4.79 -0.97 19.34
N ASP A 157 3.70 -0.49 19.93
CA ASP A 157 3.16 -1.05 21.17
C ASP A 157 2.17 -2.18 20.85
N TYR A 158 2.75 -3.29 20.48
CA TYR A 158 2.03 -4.47 20.03
C TYR A 158 1.10 -5.05 21.11
N ALA A 159 1.53 -5.03 22.38
CA ALA A 159 0.75 -5.62 23.48
C ALA A 159 -0.56 -4.85 23.69
N GLN A 160 -0.51 -3.51 23.70
CA GLN A 160 -1.69 -2.67 23.85
C GLN A 160 -2.62 -2.80 22.64
N ALA A 161 -2.04 -2.86 21.42
CA ALA A 161 -2.81 -3.05 20.21
C ALA A 161 -3.63 -4.34 20.23
N LEU A 162 -3.01 -5.47 20.59
CA LEU A 162 -3.72 -6.76 20.71
C LEU A 162 -4.82 -6.75 21.78
N ALA A 163 -4.57 -6.10 22.91
CA ALA A 163 -5.57 -5.95 23.95
C ALA A 163 -6.78 -5.15 23.45
N ASP A 164 -6.54 -4.05 22.74
CA ASP A 164 -7.58 -3.20 22.18
C ASP A 164 -8.39 -3.91 21.08
N TYR A 165 -7.73 -4.55 20.12
CA TYR A 165 -8.45 -5.37 19.12
C TYR A 165 -9.25 -6.50 19.76
N GLY A 166 -8.70 -7.15 20.80
CA GLY A 166 -9.41 -8.17 21.57
C GLY A 166 -10.67 -7.62 22.23
N GLN A 167 -10.59 -6.39 22.77
CA GLN A 167 -11.76 -5.73 23.37
C GLN A 167 -12.79 -5.32 22.32
N ALA A 168 -12.35 -4.80 21.16
CA ALA A 168 -13.23 -4.48 20.03
C ALA A 168 -14.02 -5.73 19.58
N ILE A 169 -13.35 -6.86 19.41
CA ILE A 169 -13.95 -8.15 19.04
C ILE A 169 -14.92 -8.65 20.12
N LYS A 170 -14.58 -8.49 21.40
CA LYS A 170 -15.45 -8.87 22.50
C LYS A 170 -16.75 -8.06 22.51
N LEU A 171 -16.67 -6.76 22.18
CA LEU A 171 -17.82 -5.86 22.10
C LEU A 171 -18.67 -6.13 20.87
N ASP A 172 -18.03 -6.38 19.73
CA ASP A 172 -18.70 -6.78 18.48
C ASP A 172 -18.00 -7.99 17.84
N PRO A 173 -18.47 -9.21 18.10
CA PRO A 173 -17.93 -10.43 17.48
C PRO A 173 -18.11 -10.52 15.95
N LYS A 174 -18.84 -9.58 15.35
CA LYS A 174 -18.99 -9.49 13.88
C LYS A 174 -18.15 -8.38 13.26
N PHE A 175 -17.28 -7.73 14.01
CA PHE A 175 -16.44 -6.65 13.51
C PHE A 175 -15.25 -7.20 12.70
N ALA A 176 -15.48 -7.47 11.42
CA ALA A 176 -14.51 -8.07 10.49
C ALA A 176 -13.17 -7.33 10.47
N LEU A 177 -13.19 -5.97 10.53
CA LEU A 177 -11.97 -5.15 10.49
C LEU A 177 -11.09 -5.35 11.74
N ALA A 178 -11.68 -5.54 12.92
CA ALA A 178 -10.89 -5.80 14.13
C ALA A 178 -10.16 -7.15 14.06
N TYR A 179 -10.80 -8.19 13.51
CA TYR A 179 -10.13 -9.46 13.22
C TYR A 179 -9.00 -9.28 12.20
N PHE A 180 -9.25 -8.55 11.11
CA PHE A 180 -8.23 -8.25 10.12
C PHE A 180 -7.01 -7.54 10.73
N ASN A 181 -7.25 -6.49 11.51
CA ASN A 181 -6.18 -5.70 12.13
C ASN A 181 -5.37 -6.54 13.12
N ARG A 182 -6.04 -7.35 13.97
CA ARG A 182 -5.38 -8.26 14.91
C ARG A 182 -4.61 -9.36 14.17
N GLY A 183 -5.20 -9.95 13.13
CA GLY A 183 -4.55 -10.94 12.28
C GLY A 183 -3.32 -10.39 11.57
N THR A 184 -3.38 -9.14 11.10
CA THR A 184 -2.23 -8.44 10.50
C THR A 184 -1.13 -8.23 11.55
N ALA A 185 -1.50 -7.78 12.75
CA ALA A 185 -0.57 -7.61 13.85
C ALA A 185 0.12 -8.94 14.22
N TYR A 186 -0.63 -10.05 14.36
CA TYR A 186 -0.05 -11.37 14.58
C TYR A 186 0.91 -11.80 13.48
N ARG A 187 0.56 -11.57 12.21
CA ARG A 187 1.46 -11.88 11.09
C ARG A 187 2.78 -11.11 11.18
N GLU A 188 2.74 -9.82 11.46
CA GLU A 188 3.95 -8.98 11.60
C GLU A 188 4.85 -9.42 12.76
N HIS A 189 4.27 -10.02 13.78
CA HIS A 189 4.99 -10.58 14.91
C HIS A 189 5.39 -12.06 14.75
N GLY A 190 5.14 -12.65 13.57
CA GLY A 190 5.51 -14.03 13.28
C GLY A 190 4.57 -15.09 13.87
N GLU A 191 3.41 -14.70 14.41
CA GLU A 191 2.42 -15.59 15.01
C GLU A 191 1.44 -16.10 13.93
N ALA A 192 1.98 -16.82 12.94
CA ALA A 192 1.27 -17.19 11.71
C ALA A 192 -0.07 -17.93 11.95
N ASP A 193 -0.14 -18.84 12.91
CA ASP A 193 -1.37 -19.62 13.13
C ASP A 193 -2.50 -18.77 13.74
N ARG A 194 -2.17 -17.86 14.67
CA ARG A 194 -3.14 -16.88 15.19
C ARG A 194 -3.59 -15.90 14.10
N ALA A 195 -2.66 -15.47 13.27
CA ALA A 195 -2.96 -14.61 12.13
C ALA A 195 -3.94 -15.27 11.16
N LEU A 196 -3.71 -16.55 10.80
CA LEU A 196 -4.61 -17.33 9.96
C LEU A 196 -6.01 -17.42 10.53
N ALA A 197 -6.13 -17.73 11.83
CA ALA A 197 -7.44 -17.84 12.50
C ALA A 197 -8.25 -16.54 12.43
N ASP A 198 -7.59 -15.40 12.66
CA ASP A 198 -8.24 -14.09 12.62
C ASP A 198 -8.56 -13.65 11.18
N LEU A 199 -7.65 -13.86 10.23
CA LEU A 199 -7.90 -13.54 8.81
C LEU A 199 -9.02 -14.42 8.24
N ASP A 200 -9.11 -15.69 8.62
CA ASP A 200 -10.23 -16.58 8.29
C ASP A 200 -11.55 -16.06 8.84
N MET A 201 -11.56 -15.52 10.06
CA MET A 201 -12.76 -14.93 10.64
C MET A 201 -13.13 -13.64 9.90
N SER A 202 -12.16 -12.76 9.62
CA SER A 202 -12.39 -11.53 8.83
C SER A 202 -13.02 -11.85 7.48
N ILE A 203 -12.49 -12.84 6.74
CA ILE A 203 -13.01 -13.28 5.45
C ILE A 203 -14.41 -13.88 5.56
N ARG A 204 -14.69 -14.67 6.61
CA ARG A 204 -16.05 -15.20 6.82
C ARG A 204 -17.07 -14.11 7.08
N LEU A 205 -16.69 -13.05 7.79
CA LEU A 205 -17.56 -11.92 8.12
C LEU A 205 -17.73 -10.95 6.95
N ASP A 206 -16.67 -10.71 6.19
CA ASP A 206 -16.68 -9.92 4.96
C ASP A 206 -15.91 -10.63 3.83
N PRO A 207 -16.58 -11.46 3.01
CA PRO A 207 -15.96 -12.17 1.90
C PRO A 207 -15.47 -11.26 0.75
N ASN A 208 -15.79 -9.97 0.79
CA ASN A 208 -15.37 -9.01 -0.21
C ASN A 208 -14.20 -8.13 0.25
N TYR A 209 -13.66 -8.38 1.42
CA TYR A 209 -12.53 -7.61 1.94
C TYR A 209 -11.20 -8.15 1.41
N GLY A 210 -10.78 -7.65 0.23
CA GLY A 210 -9.57 -8.10 -0.49
C GLY A 210 -8.29 -8.13 0.35
N PRO A 211 -7.99 -7.13 1.20
CA PRO A 211 -6.78 -7.13 2.03
C PRO A 211 -6.62 -8.35 2.95
N ALA A 212 -7.71 -8.93 3.43
CA ALA A 212 -7.63 -10.13 4.28
C ALA A 212 -7.12 -11.35 3.50
N TYR A 213 -7.54 -11.52 2.24
CA TYR A 213 -7.00 -12.56 1.36
C TYR A 213 -5.52 -12.33 1.07
N GLY A 214 -5.11 -11.08 0.75
CA GLY A 214 -3.72 -10.75 0.51
C GLY A 214 -2.82 -11.10 1.70
N ASN A 215 -3.21 -10.68 2.91
CA ASN A 215 -2.46 -11.01 4.12
C ASN A 215 -2.40 -12.52 4.39
N ARG A 216 -3.47 -13.27 4.15
CA ARG A 216 -3.49 -14.72 4.30
C ARG A 216 -2.64 -15.41 3.23
N ALA A 217 -2.65 -14.90 1.99
CA ALA A 217 -1.81 -15.39 0.91
C ALA A 217 -0.31 -15.28 1.24
N HIS A 218 0.11 -14.15 1.80
CA HIS A 218 1.50 -13.99 2.27
C HIS A 218 1.89 -15.05 3.30
N ILE A 219 1.01 -15.36 4.26
CA ILE A 219 1.28 -16.41 5.25
C ILE A 219 1.38 -17.79 4.57
N PHE A 220 0.46 -18.13 3.66
CA PHE A 220 0.52 -19.40 2.95
C PHE A 220 1.79 -19.53 2.10
N ARG A 221 2.19 -18.47 1.40
CA ARG A 221 3.47 -18.42 0.66
C ARG A 221 4.66 -18.69 1.58
N ASP A 222 4.72 -18.01 2.72
CA ASP A 222 5.83 -18.12 3.68
C ASP A 222 5.87 -19.51 4.36
N LYS A 223 4.73 -20.18 4.45
CA LYS A 223 4.60 -21.59 4.90
C LYS A 223 4.85 -22.62 3.75
N GLY A 224 5.11 -22.16 2.53
CA GLY A 224 5.33 -23.03 1.36
C GLY A 224 4.05 -23.60 0.73
N ASP A 225 2.87 -23.20 1.20
CA ASP A 225 1.59 -23.61 0.61
C ASP A 225 1.24 -22.75 -0.62
N ARG A 226 1.91 -23.07 -1.71
CA ARG A 226 1.79 -22.33 -2.96
C ARG A 226 0.38 -22.32 -3.51
N THR A 227 -0.34 -23.44 -3.39
CA THR A 227 -1.69 -23.59 -3.93
C THR A 227 -2.67 -22.60 -3.29
N ARG A 228 -2.70 -22.55 -1.94
CA ARG A 228 -3.56 -21.61 -1.22
C ARG A 228 -3.10 -20.17 -1.41
N ALA A 229 -1.79 -19.93 -1.48
CA ALA A 229 -1.24 -18.60 -1.73
C ALA A 229 -1.69 -18.04 -3.09
N PHE A 230 -1.60 -18.81 -4.18
CA PHE A 230 -2.07 -18.40 -5.51
C PHE A 230 -3.58 -18.11 -5.52
N ALA A 231 -4.38 -18.96 -4.89
CA ALA A 231 -5.82 -18.76 -4.82
C ALA A 231 -6.19 -17.45 -4.10
N ASP A 232 -5.56 -17.20 -2.96
CA ASP A 232 -5.82 -16.02 -2.14
C ASP A 232 -5.28 -14.73 -2.79
N PHE A 233 -4.08 -14.73 -3.38
CA PHE A 233 -3.61 -13.59 -4.17
C PHE A 233 -4.54 -13.32 -5.37
N GLY A 234 -5.03 -14.38 -6.03
CA GLY A 234 -6.01 -14.26 -7.09
C GLY A 234 -7.27 -13.54 -6.62
N LYS A 235 -7.81 -13.95 -5.47
CA LYS A 235 -9.02 -13.33 -4.89
C LYS A 235 -8.76 -11.89 -4.42
N SER A 236 -7.61 -11.63 -3.77
CA SER A 236 -7.22 -10.27 -3.38
C SER A 236 -7.17 -9.33 -4.59
N LEU A 237 -6.49 -9.73 -5.67
CA LEU A 237 -6.35 -8.92 -6.88
C LEU A 237 -7.63 -8.80 -7.72
N GLN A 238 -8.58 -9.73 -7.55
CA GLN A 238 -9.93 -9.58 -8.09
C GLN A 238 -10.71 -8.48 -7.36
N LEU A 239 -10.62 -8.44 -6.03
CA LEU A 239 -11.34 -7.50 -5.17
C LEU A 239 -10.64 -6.13 -5.08
N THR A 240 -9.33 -6.12 -5.11
CA THR A 240 -8.47 -4.92 -5.04
C THR A 240 -7.45 -4.92 -6.19
N PRO A 241 -7.87 -4.58 -7.43
CA PRO A 241 -7.02 -4.69 -8.63
C PRO A 241 -5.73 -3.86 -8.60
N ASN A 242 -5.68 -2.81 -7.78
CA ASN A 242 -4.54 -1.90 -7.66
C ASN A 242 -3.64 -2.24 -6.44
N ASN A 243 -3.70 -3.44 -5.90
CA ASN A 243 -2.79 -3.88 -4.86
C ASN A 243 -1.45 -4.29 -5.49
N ASP A 244 -0.50 -3.36 -5.50
CA ASP A 244 0.84 -3.54 -6.06
C ASP A 244 1.64 -4.63 -5.34
N ARG A 245 1.49 -4.75 -4.02
CA ARG A 245 2.23 -5.73 -3.21
C ARG A 245 1.80 -7.15 -3.52
N ASP A 246 0.51 -7.40 -3.61
CA ASP A 246 -0.02 -8.74 -3.91
C ASP A 246 0.27 -9.13 -5.35
N ALA A 247 0.19 -8.17 -6.29
CA ALA A 247 0.57 -8.39 -7.68
C ALA A 247 2.06 -8.76 -7.78
N TYR A 248 2.94 -8.00 -7.14
CA TYR A 248 4.37 -8.30 -7.12
C TYR A 248 4.68 -9.65 -6.46
N ALA A 249 4.04 -9.96 -5.33
CA ALA A 249 4.26 -11.23 -4.64
C ALA A 249 3.84 -12.42 -5.50
N ARG A 250 2.68 -12.34 -6.18
CA ARG A 250 2.20 -13.40 -7.06
C ARG A 250 3.06 -13.52 -8.32
N ALA A 251 3.53 -12.39 -8.86
CA ALA A 251 4.47 -12.37 -9.98
C ALA A 251 5.77 -13.11 -9.65
N ASN A 252 6.34 -12.88 -8.47
CA ASN A 252 7.53 -13.62 -8.03
C ASN A 252 7.26 -15.13 -7.93
N MET A 253 6.10 -15.53 -7.43
CA MET A 253 5.73 -16.95 -7.40
C MET A 253 5.62 -17.55 -8.80
N TYR A 254 5.06 -16.84 -9.79
CA TYR A 254 5.05 -17.27 -11.19
C TYR A 254 6.47 -17.32 -11.77
N PHE A 255 7.32 -16.35 -11.44
CA PHE A 255 8.73 -16.37 -11.86
C PHE A 255 9.46 -17.60 -11.34
N ASP A 256 9.28 -17.96 -10.06
CA ASP A 256 9.86 -19.15 -9.44
C ASP A 256 9.36 -20.45 -10.11
N ASP A 257 8.11 -20.46 -10.56
CA ASP A 257 7.53 -21.58 -11.33
C ASP A 257 7.91 -21.54 -12.81
N HIS A 258 8.79 -20.61 -13.22
CA HIS A 258 9.20 -20.38 -14.62
C HIS A 258 8.05 -19.99 -15.55
N ASP A 259 6.90 -19.56 -15.01
CA ASP A 259 5.81 -19.01 -15.79
C ASP A 259 6.01 -17.51 -16.00
N TYR A 260 6.98 -17.22 -16.84
CA TYR A 260 7.40 -15.84 -17.11
C TYR A 260 6.30 -14.99 -17.76
N ALA A 261 5.38 -15.63 -18.48
CA ALA A 261 4.27 -14.92 -19.11
C ALA A 261 3.34 -14.30 -18.06
N ARG A 262 2.85 -15.12 -17.10
CA ARG A 262 2.00 -14.63 -16.00
C ARG A 262 2.76 -13.73 -15.03
N ALA A 263 4.06 -14.00 -14.82
CA ALA A 263 4.91 -13.11 -14.02
C ALA A 263 4.95 -11.69 -14.61
N LEU A 264 5.17 -11.55 -15.93
CA LEU A 264 5.19 -10.25 -16.59
C LEU A 264 3.86 -9.51 -16.49
N GLU A 265 2.71 -10.20 -16.65
CA GLU A 265 1.39 -9.59 -16.48
C GLU A 265 1.20 -8.98 -15.08
N ASP A 266 1.63 -9.69 -14.04
CA ASP A 266 1.49 -9.23 -12.67
C ASP A 266 2.53 -8.16 -12.29
N TYR A 267 3.76 -8.19 -12.84
CA TYR A 267 4.70 -7.08 -12.71
C TYR A 267 4.19 -5.81 -13.39
N ASP A 268 3.58 -5.94 -14.58
CA ASP A 268 2.94 -4.81 -15.27
C ASP A 268 1.81 -4.22 -14.43
N ARG A 269 0.99 -5.08 -13.80
CA ARG A 269 -0.06 -4.67 -12.86
C ARG A 269 0.51 -3.93 -11.66
N ALA A 270 1.55 -4.46 -11.03
CA ALA A 270 2.20 -3.84 -9.88
C ALA A 270 2.78 -2.46 -10.21
N ILE A 271 3.45 -2.32 -11.35
CA ILE A 271 4.00 -1.03 -11.80
C ILE A 271 2.89 -0.03 -12.11
N LYS A 272 1.80 -0.47 -12.75
CA LYS A 272 0.64 0.39 -13.03
C LYS A 272 -0.01 0.91 -11.76
N ALA A 273 -0.05 0.09 -10.72
CA ALA A 273 -0.60 0.46 -9.41
C ALA A 273 0.35 1.38 -8.63
N ASN A 274 1.66 1.11 -8.66
CA ASN A 274 2.67 1.87 -7.95
C ASN A 274 4.02 1.83 -8.68
N ALA A 275 4.34 2.90 -9.39
CA ALA A 275 5.61 3.04 -10.11
C ALA A 275 6.79 3.48 -9.22
N SER A 276 6.62 3.58 -7.91
CA SER A 276 7.65 4.07 -6.98
C SER A 276 8.53 2.98 -6.36
N TYR A 277 8.34 1.72 -6.75
CA TYR A 277 9.08 0.59 -6.20
C TYR A 277 10.09 0.03 -7.22
N SER A 278 11.38 0.33 -7.03
CA SER A 278 12.48 -0.09 -7.93
C SER A 278 12.57 -1.60 -8.10
N GLY A 279 12.28 -2.38 -7.05
CA GLY A 279 12.36 -3.84 -7.08
C GLY A 279 11.45 -4.49 -8.12
N VAL A 280 10.29 -3.90 -8.41
CA VAL A 280 9.37 -4.43 -9.44
C VAL A 280 9.96 -4.23 -10.85
N PHE A 281 10.59 -3.07 -11.10
CA PHE A 281 11.27 -2.83 -12.37
C PHE A 281 12.44 -3.78 -12.57
N ASN A 282 13.25 -4.05 -11.52
CA ASN A 282 14.33 -5.03 -11.58
C ASN A 282 13.80 -6.44 -11.88
N ALA A 283 12.76 -6.89 -11.19
CA ALA A 283 12.18 -8.22 -11.39
C ALA A 283 11.62 -8.38 -12.82
N ARG A 284 10.95 -7.33 -13.33
CA ARG A 284 10.46 -7.32 -14.73
C ARG A 284 11.62 -7.25 -15.73
N CYS A 285 12.68 -6.47 -15.46
CA CYS A 285 13.90 -6.46 -16.28
C CYS A 285 14.50 -7.85 -16.41
N MET A 286 14.74 -8.53 -15.29
CA MET A 286 15.27 -9.89 -15.26
C MET A 286 14.40 -10.86 -16.06
N THR A 287 13.09 -10.83 -15.82
CA THR A 287 12.14 -11.69 -16.52
C THR A 287 12.16 -11.43 -18.03
N ARG A 288 12.16 -10.15 -18.46
CA ARG A 288 12.25 -9.76 -19.88
C ARG A 288 13.57 -10.19 -20.52
N ALA A 289 14.69 -10.08 -19.79
CA ALA A 289 15.98 -10.54 -20.26
C ALA A 289 15.98 -12.07 -20.49
N ILE A 290 15.39 -12.83 -19.59
CA ILE A 290 15.26 -14.29 -19.72
C ILE A 290 14.48 -14.66 -20.99
N VAL A 291 13.31 -14.03 -21.20
CA VAL A 291 12.44 -14.35 -22.36
C VAL A 291 12.86 -13.66 -23.67
N GLY A 292 13.98 -12.96 -23.71
CA GLY A 292 14.54 -12.35 -24.92
C GLY A 292 13.97 -10.99 -25.30
N ARG A 293 13.16 -10.35 -24.46
CA ARG A 293 12.66 -8.96 -24.66
C ARG A 293 13.71 -7.93 -24.20
N LEU A 294 14.90 -7.98 -24.85
CA LEU A 294 16.14 -7.40 -24.32
C LEU A 294 16.12 -5.86 -24.24
N GLN A 295 15.57 -5.18 -25.24
CA GLN A 295 15.51 -3.70 -25.22
C GLN A 295 14.56 -3.19 -24.12
N GLU A 296 13.44 -3.88 -23.94
CA GLU A 296 12.50 -3.58 -22.87
C GLU A 296 13.07 -3.90 -21.48
N ALA A 297 13.89 -4.96 -21.39
CA ALA A 297 14.64 -5.28 -20.18
C ALA A 297 15.58 -4.15 -19.78
N LEU A 298 16.40 -3.65 -20.74
CA LEU A 298 17.31 -2.54 -20.49
C LEU A 298 16.56 -1.30 -19.97
N ALA A 299 15.43 -0.95 -20.60
CA ALA A 299 14.62 0.21 -20.17
C ALA A 299 14.12 0.06 -18.71
N ASP A 300 13.68 -1.13 -18.31
CA ASP A 300 13.26 -1.42 -16.94
C ASP A 300 14.43 -1.34 -15.96
N CYS A 301 15.56 -1.95 -16.29
CA CYS A 301 16.76 -1.90 -15.44
C CYS A 301 17.25 -0.45 -15.28
N GLU A 302 17.27 0.35 -16.33
CA GLU A 302 17.60 1.77 -16.22
C GLU A 302 16.64 2.53 -15.32
N GLN A 303 15.33 2.24 -15.40
CA GLN A 303 14.35 2.84 -14.49
C GLN A 303 14.61 2.43 -13.04
N SER A 304 14.91 1.17 -12.77
CA SER A 304 15.28 0.68 -11.44
C SER A 304 16.53 1.39 -10.90
N LEU A 305 17.58 1.53 -11.74
CA LEU A 305 18.84 2.17 -11.36
C LEU A 305 18.71 3.70 -11.20
N ARG A 306 17.79 4.38 -11.92
CA ARG A 306 17.47 5.78 -11.62
C ARG A 306 16.90 5.95 -10.20
N MET A 307 16.13 4.99 -9.73
CA MET A 307 15.51 5.01 -8.39
C MET A 307 16.48 4.55 -7.29
N ARG A 308 17.32 3.56 -7.60
CA ARG A 308 18.35 3.00 -6.70
C ARG A 308 19.66 2.82 -7.45
N PRO A 309 20.47 3.89 -7.53
CA PRO A 309 21.79 3.81 -8.16
C PRO A 309 22.65 2.73 -7.52
N ASN A 310 23.39 1.98 -8.37
CA ASN A 310 24.32 0.93 -7.95
C ASN A 310 23.70 -0.27 -7.22
N ASP A 311 22.37 -0.51 -7.38
CA ASP A 311 21.76 -1.74 -6.85
C ASP A 311 22.36 -2.97 -7.54
N PRO A 312 23.07 -3.86 -6.80
CA PRO A 312 23.83 -4.96 -7.43
C PRO A 312 22.93 -5.96 -8.15
N ASN A 313 21.71 -6.18 -7.68
CA ASN A 313 20.80 -7.12 -8.33
C ASN A 313 20.27 -6.54 -9.66
N THR A 314 20.08 -5.22 -9.73
CA THR A 314 19.66 -4.56 -10.98
C THR A 314 20.79 -4.48 -11.98
N LEU A 315 22.03 -4.25 -11.53
CA LEU A 315 23.23 -4.30 -12.38
C LEU A 315 23.41 -5.69 -12.97
N ASP A 316 23.28 -6.75 -12.16
CA ASP A 316 23.31 -8.14 -12.62
C ASP A 316 22.25 -8.44 -13.68
N SER A 317 21.01 -8.01 -13.45
CA SER A 317 19.92 -8.17 -14.43
C SER A 317 20.18 -7.41 -15.75
N ARG A 318 20.76 -6.19 -15.68
CA ARG A 318 21.11 -5.40 -16.86
C ARG A 318 22.28 -6.03 -17.61
N ALA A 319 23.27 -6.54 -16.88
CA ALA A 319 24.40 -7.26 -17.45
C ALA A 319 23.95 -8.53 -18.21
N LEU A 320 22.97 -9.27 -17.66
CA LEU A 320 22.38 -10.40 -18.38
C LEU A 320 21.74 -9.97 -19.71
N ALA A 321 21.00 -8.86 -19.72
CA ALA A 321 20.42 -8.32 -20.96
C ALA A 321 21.50 -7.91 -21.96
N HIS A 322 22.58 -7.24 -21.52
CA HIS A 322 23.71 -6.89 -22.35
C HIS A 322 24.46 -8.13 -22.88
N LEU A 323 24.68 -9.14 -22.03
CA LEU A 323 25.32 -10.41 -22.45
C LEU A 323 24.53 -11.10 -23.57
N LYS A 324 23.18 -11.16 -23.43
CA LYS A 324 22.29 -11.75 -24.45
C LYS A 324 22.22 -10.91 -25.74
N LEU A 325 22.44 -9.60 -25.67
CA LEU A 325 22.56 -8.70 -26.83
C LEU A 325 23.93 -8.81 -27.51
N GLY A 326 24.92 -9.45 -26.88
CA GLY A 326 26.29 -9.46 -27.38
C GLY A 326 27.10 -8.19 -27.05
N ASN A 327 26.57 -7.31 -26.22
CA ASN A 327 27.25 -6.09 -25.72
C ASN A 327 28.18 -6.46 -24.58
N LEU A 328 29.27 -7.21 -24.89
CA LEU A 328 30.11 -7.89 -23.91
C LEU A 328 30.79 -6.93 -22.95
N ASP A 329 31.33 -5.81 -23.43
CA ASP A 329 32.01 -4.82 -22.58
C ASP A 329 31.06 -4.19 -21.55
N ALA A 330 29.85 -3.85 -21.99
CA ALA A 330 28.81 -3.34 -21.11
C ALA A 330 28.36 -4.40 -20.06
N ALA A 331 28.25 -5.65 -20.48
CA ALA A 331 27.92 -6.74 -19.59
C ALA A 331 29.01 -6.92 -18.50
N ILE A 332 30.28 -6.94 -18.88
CA ILE A 332 31.40 -7.06 -17.95
C ILE A 332 31.42 -5.89 -16.97
N ALA A 333 31.27 -4.65 -17.46
CA ALA A 333 31.26 -3.46 -16.62
C ALA A 333 30.12 -3.50 -15.56
N ASP A 334 28.92 -3.91 -15.94
CA ASP A 334 27.80 -4.03 -15.01
C ASP A 334 27.99 -5.16 -14.00
N TYR A 335 28.53 -6.31 -14.44
CA TYR A 335 28.89 -7.40 -13.51
C TYR A 335 29.99 -7.00 -12.54
N ASP A 336 31.02 -6.27 -13.00
CA ASP A 336 32.09 -5.74 -12.14
C ASP A 336 31.52 -4.81 -11.08
N ALA A 337 30.62 -3.91 -11.46
CA ALA A 337 29.95 -3.01 -10.53
C ALA A 337 29.06 -3.77 -9.53
N ALA A 338 28.33 -4.79 -10.00
CA ALA A 338 27.53 -5.63 -9.13
C ALA A 338 28.39 -6.39 -8.10
N LEU A 339 29.50 -6.99 -8.56
CA LEU A 339 30.42 -7.75 -7.72
C LEU A 339 31.25 -6.86 -6.77
N SER A 340 31.50 -5.60 -7.13
CA SER A 340 32.10 -4.62 -6.20
C SER A 340 31.20 -4.37 -4.98
N ALA A 341 29.89 -4.35 -5.17
CA ALA A 341 28.93 -4.18 -4.09
C ALA A 341 28.58 -5.50 -3.38
N LYS A 342 28.57 -6.61 -4.11
CA LYS A 342 28.21 -7.95 -3.61
C LYS A 342 29.13 -9.00 -4.22
N PRO A 343 30.31 -9.26 -3.62
CA PRO A 343 31.34 -10.15 -4.18
C PRO A 343 30.90 -11.61 -4.37
N GLU A 344 29.93 -12.07 -3.57
CA GLU A 344 29.44 -13.47 -3.59
C GLU A 344 28.11 -13.59 -4.38
N LEU A 345 27.89 -12.75 -5.39
CA LEU A 345 26.74 -12.88 -6.27
C LEU A 345 27.08 -13.91 -7.37
N ASP A 346 26.60 -15.14 -7.17
CA ASP A 346 26.86 -16.30 -8.02
C ASP A 346 26.44 -16.07 -9.49
N SER A 347 25.30 -15.45 -9.71
CA SER A 347 24.79 -15.09 -11.05
C SER A 347 25.72 -14.12 -11.77
N ALA A 348 26.19 -13.08 -11.06
CA ALA A 348 27.09 -12.08 -11.65
C ALA A 348 28.49 -12.69 -11.97
N LEU A 349 29.01 -13.54 -11.09
CA LEU A 349 30.27 -14.28 -11.37
C LEU A 349 30.11 -15.15 -12.61
N TYR A 350 29.04 -15.95 -12.68
CA TYR A 350 28.84 -16.86 -13.81
C TYR A 350 28.63 -16.08 -15.12
N GLY A 351 27.78 -15.06 -15.10
CA GLY A 351 27.49 -14.20 -16.25
C GLY A 351 28.75 -13.46 -16.74
N ARG A 352 29.57 -12.91 -15.83
CA ARG A 352 30.88 -12.29 -16.18
C ARG A 352 31.82 -13.29 -16.78
N GLY A 353 31.90 -14.51 -16.23
CA GLY A 353 32.72 -15.60 -16.80
C GLY A 353 32.29 -15.94 -18.23
N LEU A 354 31.00 -16.04 -18.52
CA LEU A 354 30.49 -16.22 -19.89
C LEU A 354 30.87 -15.08 -20.82
N ALA A 355 30.77 -13.82 -20.35
CA ALA A 355 31.12 -12.63 -21.13
C ALA A 355 32.62 -12.61 -21.42
N LYS A 356 33.49 -12.88 -20.42
CA LYS A 356 34.94 -12.97 -20.58
C LYS A 356 35.38 -14.07 -21.57
N ARG A 357 34.72 -15.23 -21.50
CA ARG A 357 35.00 -16.34 -22.45
C ARG A 357 34.72 -15.89 -23.90
N LYS A 358 33.66 -15.13 -24.10
CA LYS A 358 33.30 -14.60 -25.44
C LYS A 358 34.23 -13.46 -25.90
N THR A 359 34.92 -12.75 -25.01
CA THR A 359 35.92 -11.72 -25.34
C THR A 359 37.34 -12.28 -25.47
N GLY A 360 37.54 -13.58 -25.18
CA GLY A 360 38.85 -14.23 -25.29
C GLY A 360 39.67 -14.27 -24.00
N ASP A 361 39.19 -13.74 -22.87
CA ASP A 361 39.82 -13.88 -21.55
C ASP A 361 39.45 -15.24 -20.95
N ALA A 362 40.13 -16.28 -21.42
CA ALA A 362 39.87 -17.66 -20.97
C ALA A 362 40.16 -17.86 -19.48
N ASP A 363 41.29 -17.34 -18.99
CA ASP A 363 41.71 -17.50 -17.59
C ASP A 363 40.79 -16.77 -16.63
N GLY A 364 40.37 -15.56 -16.98
CA GLY A 364 39.39 -14.81 -16.19
C GLY A 364 38.01 -15.46 -16.17
N ALA A 365 37.59 -16.03 -17.30
CA ALA A 365 36.36 -16.78 -17.44
C ALA A 365 36.34 -18.03 -16.54
N GLU A 366 37.42 -18.82 -16.56
CA GLU A 366 37.50 -20.05 -15.78
C GLU A 366 37.48 -19.76 -14.27
N ARG A 367 38.20 -18.73 -13.81
CA ARG A 367 38.18 -18.29 -12.41
C ARG A 367 36.76 -17.88 -11.96
N ASP A 368 36.09 -17.05 -12.75
CA ASP A 368 34.74 -16.55 -12.40
C ASP A 368 33.72 -17.69 -12.39
N ILE A 369 33.74 -18.59 -13.39
CA ILE A 369 32.83 -19.74 -13.47
C ILE A 369 33.09 -20.73 -12.33
N ALA A 370 34.35 -20.98 -11.97
CA ALA A 370 34.70 -21.86 -10.85
C ALA A 370 34.19 -21.26 -9.52
N ALA A 371 34.39 -19.94 -9.30
CA ALA A 371 33.89 -19.24 -8.11
C ALA A 371 32.36 -19.29 -8.03
N ALA A 372 31.65 -19.05 -9.13
CA ALA A 372 30.19 -19.15 -9.18
C ALA A 372 29.68 -20.55 -8.82
N LYS A 373 30.31 -21.61 -9.40
CA LYS A 373 29.94 -22.99 -9.11
C LYS A 373 30.26 -23.42 -7.67
N ALA A 374 31.28 -22.84 -7.04
CA ALA A 374 31.56 -23.06 -5.64
C ALA A 374 30.48 -22.50 -4.71
N LEU A 375 29.85 -21.37 -5.08
CA LEU A 375 28.75 -20.78 -4.36
C LEU A 375 27.43 -21.49 -4.67
N ASN A 376 27.21 -21.87 -5.93
CA ASN A 376 25.99 -22.50 -6.42
C ASN A 376 26.32 -23.53 -7.52
N ALA A 377 26.36 -24.79 -7.13
CA ALA A 377 26.71 -25.89 -8.06
C ALA A 377 25.75 -26.00 -9.27
N GLY A 378 24.47 -25.54 -9.11
CA GLY A 378 23.46 -25.58 -10.16
C GLY A 378 23.41 -24.33 -11.07
N ILE A 379 24.35 -23.38 -10.93
CA ILE A 379 24.27 -22.09 -11.64
C ILE A 379 24.35 -22.26 -13.17
N ALA A 380 25.05 -23.24 -13.65
CA ALA A 380 25.16 -23.57 -15.09
C ALA A 380 23.79 -23.93 -15.67
N ASP A 381 23.00 -24.75 -14.96
CA ASP A 381 21.65 -25.14 -15.38
C ASP A 381 20.69 -23.96 -15.35
N VAL A 382 20.89 -23.02 -14.45
CA VAL A 382 20.12 -21.75 -14.40
C VAL A 382 20.37 -20.96 -15.68
N PHE A 383 21.63 -20.74 -16.06
CA PHE A 383 21.99 -19.99 -17.27
C PHE A 383 21.61 -20.73 -18.57
N ALA A 384 21.71 -22.06 -18.59
CA ALA A 384 21.22 -22.86 -19.70
C ALA A 384 19.72 -22.64 -19.96
N ARG A 385 18.91 -22.58 -18.89
CA ARG A 385 17.47 -22.21 -19.01
C ARG A 385 17.25 -20.79 -19.53
N TYR A 386 18.21 -19.89 -19.35
CA TYR A 386 18.17 -18.52 -19.91
C TYR A 386 18.66 -18.48 -21.38
N GLY A 387 19.06 -19.62 -21.93
CA GLY A 387 19.60 -19.74 -23.30
C GLY A 387 21.05 -19.29 -23.41
N LEU A 388 21.83 -19.47 -22.36
CA LEU A 388 23.27 -19.14 -22.30
C LEU A 388 24.05 -20.36 -21.81
N GLU A 389 24.97 -20.86 -22.71
CA GLU A 389 25.85 -21.99 -22.48
C GLU A 389 27.35 -21.59 -22.54
#